data_16f3a541ff9fee2a419b632194e08d6c
#
_entry.id   16f3a541ff9fee2a419b632194e08d6c
#
_cell.length_a   1.000
_cell.length_b   1.000
_cell.length_c   1.000
_cell.angle_alpha   90.00
_cell.angle_beta   90.00
_cell.angle_gamma   90.00
#
_symmetry.space_group_name_H-M   'P 1'
#
loop_
_entity.id
_entity.type
_entity.pdbx_description
1 polymer ?
#
loop_
_entity_poly.entity_id
_entity_poly.type
_entity_poly.pdbx_seq_one_letter_code
_entity_poly.pdbx_strand_id
1 'polypeptide(L)'
;MSETILTLIISVSLFALVFIPYLWYTNKKRVRFEAKKREAITLGHDKPVAQHPLIDQSRCIGCAACVIACPEHALGMIDGLAELIYPAKCVGHGICAEACPVSGIRIVLDPTKST
;
A
#
# COMPACT_ATOMS: atom_id res chain seq x y z
N MET A 1 42.47 8.08 22.42
CA MET A 1 41.84 6.85 21.82
C MET A 1 40.57 6.40 22.57
N SER A 2 40.55 6.41 23.87
CA SER A 2 39.35 6.02 24.64
C SER A 2 38.17 6.97 24.47
N GLU A 3 38.38 8.27 24.40
CA GLU A 3 37.38 9.29 24.21
C GLU A 3 36.65 9.17 22.85
N THR A 4 37.41 8.93 21.80
CA THR A 4 36.87 8.78 20.44
C THR A 4 36.05 7.48 20.28
N ILE A 5 36.49 6.41 20.90
CA ILE A 5 35.76 5.15 20.91
C ILE A 5 34.46 5.28 21.70
N LEU A 6 34.49 5.96 22.85
CA LEU A 6 33.31 6.19 23.65
C LEU A 6 32.25 7.04 22.92
N THR A 7 32.67 8.10 22.23
CA THR A 7 31.76 8.95 21.43
C THR A 7 31.17 8.18 20.25
N LEU A 8 31.92 7.32 19.59
CA LEU A 8 31.41 6.45 18.52
C LEU A 8 30.37 5.45 19.04
N ILE A 9 30.61 4.81 20.18
CA ILE A 9 29.66 3.87 20.77
C ILE A 9 28.36 4.56 21.16
N ILE A 10 28.43 5.75 21.76
CA ILE A 10 27.24 6.53 22.12
C ILE A 10 26.47 6.94 20.87
N SER A 11 27.16 7.40 19.83
CA SER A 11 26.54 7.80 18.56
C SER A 11 25.81 6.64 17.87
N VAL A 12 26.46 5.48 17.77
CA VAL A 12 25.86 4.27 17.19
C VAL A 12 24.67 3.79 18.02
N SER A 13 24.79 3.83 19.36
CA SER A 13 23.73 3.43 20.26
C SER A 13 22.49 4.33 20.12
N LEU A 14 22.68 5.64 20.06
CA LEU A 14 21.58 6.59 19.84
C LEU A 14 20.92 6.39 18.47
N PHE A 15 21.73 6.18 17.43
CA PHE A 15 21.22 5.91 16.09
C PHE A 15 20.40 4.61 16.06
N ALA A 16 20.89 3.54 16.66
CA ALA A 16 20.20 2.26 16.73
C ALA A 16 18.88 2.38 17.51
N LEU A 17 18.85 3.13 18.60
CA LEU A 17 17.68 3.33 19.45
C LEU A 17 16.52 4.00 18.69
N VAL A 18 16.81 4.86 17.73
CA VAL A 18 15.79 5.53 16.89
C VAL A 18 15.46 4.69 15.66
N PHE A 19 16.50 4.10 15.04
CA PHE A 19 16.36 3.43 13.75
C PHE A 19 15.69 2.06 13.84
N ILE A 20 15.98 1.30 14.90
CA ILE A 20 15.37 -0.03 15.12
C ILE A 20 13.83 0.05 15.27
N PRO A 21 13.26 0.91 16.14
CA PRO A 21 11.81 1.01 16.26
C PRO A 21 11.16 1.60 14.99
N TYR A 22 11.86 2.47 14.27
CA TYR A 22 11.40 2.96 12.98
C TYR A 22 11.27 1.83 11.95
N LEU A 23 12.29 0.99 11.80
CA LEU A 23 12.26 -0.17 10.91
C LEU A 23 11.17 -1.16 11.33
N TRP A 24 11.04 -1.40 12.63
CA TRP A 24 10.01 -2.29 13.14
C TRP A 24 8.60 -1.77 12.86
N TYR A 25 8.39 -0.47 13.00
CA TYR A 25 7.11 0.17 12.71
C TYR A 25 6.73 0.08 11.22
N THR A 26 7.68 0.36 10.32
CA THR A 26 7.45 0.26 8.87
C THR A 26 7.19 -1.17 8.43
N ASN A 27 7.95 -2.13 8.96
CA ASN A 27 7.76 -3.54 8.66
C ASN A 27 6.41 -4.07 9.17
N LYS A 28 5.99 -3.61 10.34
CA LYS A 28 4.67 -3.98 10.91
C LYS A 28 3.50 -3.50 10.04
N LYS A 29 3.61 -2.32 9.45
CA LYS A 29 2.60 -1.82 8.49
C LYS A 29 2.55 -2.70 7.23
N ARG A 30 3.70 -3.03 6.64
CA ARG A 30 3.80 -3.90 5.46
C ARG A 30 3.11 -5.24 5.70
N VAL A 31 3.47 -5.94 6.76
CA VAL A 31 2.91 -7.25 7.11
C VAL A 31 1.40 -7.21 7.30
N ARG A 32 0.87 -6.12 7.88
CA ARG A 32 -0.59 -5.97 8.06
C ARG A 32 -1.33 -5.89 6.73
N PHE A 33 -0.82 -5.17 5.75
CA PHE A 33 -1.48 -5.06 4.43
C PHE A 33 -1.42 -6.37 3.67
N GLU A 34 -0.31 -7.07 3.71
CA GLU A 34 -0.18 -8.39 3.08
C GLU A 34 -1.10 -9.42 3.74
N ALA A 35 -1.21 -9.42 5.07
CA ALA A 35 -2.12 -10.30 5.80
C ALA A 35 -3.58 -10.04 5.42
N LYS A 36 -4.00 -8.77 5.32
CA LYS A 36 -5.35 -8.40 4.88
C LYS A 36 -5.64 -8.85 3.45
N LYS A 37 -4.66 -8.74 2.55
CA LYS A 37 -4.81 -9.21 1.17
C LYS A 37 -5.01 -10.73 1.12
N ARG A 38 -4.22 -11.49 1.88
CA ARG A 38 -4.35 -12.96 1.97
C ARG A 38 -5.72 -13.36 2.54
N GLU A 39 -6.17 -12.68 3.57
CA GLU A 39 -7.49 -12.92 4.16
C GLU A 39 -8.61 -12.65 3.15
N ALA A 40 -8.54 -11.56 2.40
CA ALA A 40 -9.51 -11.24 1.35
C ALA A 40 -9.56 -12.33 0.25
N ILE A 41 -8.40 -12.87 -0.13
CA ILE A 41 -8.32 -13.97 -1.12
C ILE A 41 -8.94 -15.25 -0.56
N THR A 42 -8.65 -15.62 0.69
CA THR A 42 -9.20 -16.84 1.31
C THR A 42 -10.71 -16.79 1.51
N LEU A 43 -11.25 -15.58 1.75
CA LEU A 43 -12.70 -15.36 1.87
C LEU A 43 -13.43 -15.26 0.53
N GLY A 44 -12.74 -15.40 -0.61
CA GLY A 44 -13.32 -15.29 -1.94
C GLY A 44 -13.65 -13.84 -2.35
N HIS A 45 -13.15 -12.85 -1.64
CA HIS A 45 -13.31 -11.43 -1.96
C HIS A 45 -12.27 -10.91 -2.97
N ASP A 46 -11.60 -11.82 -3.66
CA ASP A 46 -10.56 -11.53 -4.65
C ASP A 46 -11.13 -11.11 -6.01
N LYS A 47 -12.43 -11.36 -6.25
CA LYS A 47 -13.06 -11.05 -7.53
C LYS A 47 -13.56 -9.61 -7.56
N PRO A 48 -13.04 -8.76 -8.48
CA PRO A 48 -13.53 -7.40 -8.62
C PRO A 48 -14.98 -7.38 -9.13
N VAL A 49 -15.70 -6.34 -8.79
CA VAL A 49 -16.97 -6.00 -9.42
C VAL A 49 -16.69 -5.59 -10.88
N ALA A 50 -17.73 -5.47 -11.71
CA ALA A 50 -17.63 -5.20 -13.14
C ALA A 50 -16.66 -4.07 -13.54
N GLN A 51 -16.44 -3.10 -12.66
CA GLN A 51 -15.46 -2.02 -12.84
C GLN A 51 -14.46 -2.04 -11.69
N HIS A 52 -13.18 -2.04 -12.01
CA HIS A 52 -12.12 -1.99 -11.00
C HIS A 52 -10.92 -1.19 -11.49
N PRO A 53 -10.13 -0.60 -10.57
CA PRO A 53 -8.93 0.13 -10.94
C PRO A 53 -7.81 -0.83 -11.32
N LEU A 54 -7.18 -0.59 -12.46
CA LEU A 54 -5.92 -1.20 -12.83
C LEU A 54 -4.80 -0.21 -12.52
N ILE A 55 -3.94 -0.56 -11.59
CA ILE A 55 -2.85 0.29 -11.13
C ILE A 55 -1.58 -0.09 -11.86
N ASP A 56 -1.00 0.87 -12.59
CA ASP A 56 0.30 0.71 -13.21
C ASP A 56 1.40 0.98 -12.18
N GLN A 57 1.98 -0.09 -11.67
CA GLN A 57 3.03 -0.01 -10.66
C GLN A 57 4.29 0.69 -11.15
N SER A 58 4.54 0.71 -12.46
CA SER A 58 5.68 1.41 -13.04
C SER A 58 5.55 2.93 -12.97
N ARG A 59 4.32 3.44 -12.92
CA ARG A 59 4.01 4.87 -12.77
C ARG A 59 3.74 5.28 -11.34
N CYS A 60 3.37 4.36 -10.47
CA CYS A 60 3.03 4.65 -9.08
C CYS A 60 4.23 5.19 -8.32
N ILE A 61 4.06 6.37 -7.69
CA ILE A 61 5.09 7.01 -6.86
C ILE A 61 4.92 6.73 -5.36
N GLY A 62 3.91 5.96 -4.98
CA GLY A 62 3.67 5.61 -3.57
C GLY A 62 3.13 6.76 -2.72
N CYS A 63 2.46 7.75 -3.30
CA CYS A 63 1.93 8.91 -2.57
C CYS A 63 0.72 8.62 -1.69
N ALA A 64 0.09 7.44 -1.83
CA ALA A 64 -1.11 7.00 -1.10
C ALA A 64 -2.38 7.85 -1.31
N ALA A 65 -2.40 8.79 -2.26
CA ALA A 65 -3.55 9.63 -2.53
C ALA A 65 -4.80 8.82 -2.93
N CYS A 66 -4.63 7.80 -3.75
CA CYS A 66 -5.69 6.87 -4.16
C CYS A 66 -6.25 6.06 -2.99
N VAL A 67 -5.39 5.63 -2.05
CA VAL A 67 -5.78 4.87 -0.86
C VAL A 67 -6.64 5.73 0.08
N ILE A 68 -6.26 6.99 0.27
CA ILE A 68 -6.98 7.96 1.10
C ILE A 68 -8.30 8.36 0.44
N ALA A 69 -8.32 8.55 -0.87
CA ALA A 69 -9.49 8.98 -1.63
C ALA A 69 -10.57 7.90 -1.75
N CYS A 70 -10.23 6.63 -1.60
CA CYS A 70 -11.18 5.52 -1.75
C CYS A 70 -12.15 5.45 -0.56
N PRO A 71 -13.47 5.71 -0.74
CA PRO A 71 -14.45 5.66 0.34
C PRO A 71 -14.69 4.24 0.85
N GLU A 72 -14.52 3.25 0.00
CA GLU A 72 -14.72 1.83 0.32
C GLU A 72 -13.48 1.18 0.94
N HIS A 73 -12.38 1.91 1.05
CA HIS A 73 -11.10 1.39 1.56
C HIS A 73 -10.65 0.09 0.90
N ALA A 74 -10.90 -0.02 -0.41
CA ALA A 74 -10.53 -1.20 -1.20
C ALA A 74 -9.04 -1.24 -1.53
N LEU A 75 -8.36 -0.11 -1.50
CA LEU A 75 -6.95 0.05 -1.82
C LEU A 75 -6.08 0.07 -0.57
N GLY A 76 -4.84 -0.35 -0.71
CA GLY A 76 -3.82 -0.25 0.32
C GLY A 76 -2.43 -0.12 -0.28
N MET A 77 -1.42 -0.03 0.58
CA MET A 77 -0.02 0.10 0.17
C MET A 77 0.74 -1.19 0.46
N ILE A 78 1.34 -1.76 -0.58
CA ILE A 78 2.25 -2.90 -0.46
C ILE A 78 3.57 -2.51 -1.11
N ASP A 79 4.66 -2.70 -0.41
CA ASP A 79 6.03 -2.37 -0.87
C ASP A 79 6.20 -0.92 -1.36
N GLY A 80 5.44 0.03 -0.76
CA GLY A 80 5.48 1.43 -1.15
C GLY A 80 4.67 1.75 -2.41
N LEU A 81 3.94 0.80 -2.96
CA LEU A 81 3.07 0.96 -4.13
C LEU A 81 1.60 0.70 -3.75
N ALA A 82 0.70 1.40 -4.41
CA ALA A 82 -0.73 1.18 -4.23
C ALA A 82 -1.15 -0.15 -4.88
N GLU A 83 -2.01 -0.88 -4.20
CA GLU A 83 -2.57 -2.13 -4.72
C GLU A 83 -4.02 -2.30 -4.28
N LEU A 84 -4.83 -2.96 -5.13
CA LEU A 84 -6.21 -3.30 -4.80
C LEU A 84 -6.24 -4.50 -3.85
N ILE A 85 -6.52 -4.25 -2.57
CA ILE A 85 -6.49 -5.27 -1.51
C ILE A 85 -7.84 -6.00 -1.39
N TYR A 86 -8.93 -5.24 -1.49
CA TYR A 86 -10.29 -5.77 -1.40
C TYR A 86 -11.06 -5.52 -2.70
N PRO A 87 -10.85 -6.33 -3.75
CA PRO A 87 -11.52 -6.13 -5.04
C PRO A 87 -13.05 -6.14 -4.95
N ALA A 88 -13.60 -6.98 -4.08
CA ALA A 88 -15.05 -7.08 -3.88
C ALA A 88 -15.70 -5.84 -3.25
N LYS A 89 -14.94 -5.00 -2.55
CA LYS A 89 -15.40 -3.73 -1.99
C LYS A 89 -15.38 -2.59 -3.01
N CYS A 90 -14.61 -2.74 -4.07
CA CYS A 90 -14.53 -1.73 -5.11
C CYS A 90 -15.83 -1.68 -5.92
N VAL A 91 -16.47 -0.54 -5.95
CA VAL A 91 -17.70 -0.31 -6.73
C VAL A 91 -17.46 0.47 -8.02
N GLY A 92 -16.19 0.73 -8.36
CA GLY A 92 -15.82 1.38 -9.61
C GLY A 92 -16.08 2.89 -9.68
N HIS A 93 -16.03 3.60 -8.56
CA HIS A 93 -16.25 5.06 -8.51
C HIS A 93 -15.30 5.87 -9.40
N GLY A 94 -14.07 5.38 -9.63
CA GLY A 94 -13.07 6.12 -10.41
C GLY A 94 -12.35 7.23 -9.66
N ILE A 95 -12.69 7.51 -8.42
CA ILE A 95 -12.09 8.58 -7.60
C ILE A 95 -10.58 8.35 -7.41
N CYS A 96 -10.17 7.09 -7.27
CA CYS A 96 -8.75 6.74 -7.17
C CYS A 96 -7.95 7.13 -8.42
N ALA A 97 -8.54 6.99 -9.60
CA ALA A 97 -7.91 7.40 -10.86
C ALA A 97 -7.77 8.93 -10.96
N GLU A 98 -8.79 9.66 -10.51
CA GLU A 98 -8.76 11.12 -10.46
C GLU A 98 -7.77 11.67 -9.43
N ALA A 99 -7.64 10.98 -8.29
CA ALA A 99 -6.72 11.36 -7.23
C ALA A 99 -5.24 11.09 -7.56
N CYS A 100 -4.95 10.27 -8.57
CA CYS A 100 -3.58 9.90 -8.93
C CYS A 100 -2.88 11.04 -9.69
N PRO A 101 -1.81 11.67 -9.13
CA PRO A 101 -1.14 12.80 -9.77
C PRO A 101 -0.34 12.42 -11.01
N VAL A 102 -0.01 11.15 -11.16
CA VAL A 102 0.79 10.62 -12.28
C VAL A 102 -0.05 9.83 -13.29
N SER A 103 -1.37 9.84 -13.12
CA SER A 103 -2.31 9.11 -14.00
C SER A 103 -1.95 7.61 -14.17
N GLY A 104 -1.48 7.00 -13.09
CA GLY A 104 -1.07 5.59 -13.04
C GLY A 104 -2.23 4.62 -12.82
N ILE A 105 -3.47 5.11 -12.72
CA ILE A 105 -4.64 4.28 -12.46
C ILE A 105 -5.64 4.44 -13.60
N ARG A 106 -6.10 3.32 -14.14
CA ARG A 106 -7.18 3.25 -15.14
C ARG A 106 -8.31 2.40 -14.60
N ILE A 107 -9.53 2.82 -14.84
CA ILE A 107 -10.71 1.98 -14.58
C ILE A 107 -10.93 1.08 -15.77
N VAL A 108 -10.97 -0.21 -15.53
CA VAL A 108 -11.22 -1.24 -16.53
C VAL A 108 -12.56 -1.92 -16.27
N LEU A 109 -13.22 -2.30 -17.33
CA LEU A 109 -14.44 -3.11 -17.31
C LEU A 109 -14.07 -4.58 -17.46
N ASP A 110 -14.56 -5.42 -16.58
CA ASP A 110 -14.44 -6.87 -16.74
C ASP A 110 -15.63 -7.37 -17.60
N PRO A 111 -15.39 -7.78 -18.85
CA PRO A 111 -16.47 -8.21 -19.75
C PRO A 111 -17.14 -9.50 -19.30
N THR A 112 -16.53 -10.26 -18.39
CA THR A 112 -17.07 -11.54 -17.92
C THR A 112 -18.15 -11.39 -16.84
N LYS A 113 -18.38 -10.19 -16.33
CA LYS A 113 -19.36 -9.90 -15.25
C LYS A 113 -20.47 -8.93 -15.65
N SER A 114 -20.56 -8.55 -16.90
CA SER A 114 -21.66 -7.71 -17.42
C SER A 114 -22.88 -8.56 -17.79
N THR A 115 -23.38 -9.27 -16.81
CA THR A 115 -24.72 -9.89 -16.89
C THR A 115 -25.51 -9.60 -15.66
#